data_71b745de21356c15574fea224648269b
#
_entry.id   71b745de21356c15574fea224648269b
#
_cell.length_a   1.000
_cell.length_b   1.000
_cell.length_c   1.000
_cell.angle_alpha   90.00
_cell.angle_beta   90.00
_cell.angle_gamma   90.00
#
_symmetry.space_group_name_H-M   'P 1'
#
loop_
_entity.id
_entity.type
_entity.pdbx_description
1 polymer ?
#
loop_
_entity_poly.entity_id
_entity_poly.type
_entity_poly.pdbx_seq_one_letter_code
_entity_poly.pdbx_strand_id
1 'polypeptide(L)'
;KQISMESELNDDRLRYLIGDIRDLPRLIKAIEDIDIVFHAAALKHVPVVEYNPFESIKTNVLGSQNVIDACLHENVETAICVGTDKAVSPLNTYGATKLLMEKLFVTAGNYTNPEKHKTKFTAIRYGNVLASSGSVIPHFLNQIKENKKLTITDPTMTRFNITMNQALDFIIRSYQKGKGGEVFVPKLKAYRLKDLKNVIIDLVKNDIQS
;
A
#
# COMPACT_ATOMS: atom_id res chain seq x y z
N LYS A 1 -3.69 -13.60 9.57
CA LYS A 1 -4.30 -13.07 8.33
C LYS A 1 -4.50 -14.16 7.28
N GLN A 2 -3.45 -14.86 6.80
CA GLN A 2 -3.59 -15.90 5.77
C GLN A 2 -4.58 -17.00 6.17
N ILE A 3 -4.49 -17.52 7.39
CA ILE A 3 -5.43 -18.53 7.91
C ILE A 3 -6.88 -18.02 7.92
N SER A 4 -7.11 -16.76 8.34
CA SER A 4 -8.46 -16.16 8.27
C SER A 4 -8.95 -16.02 6.82
N MET A 5 -8.08 -15.60 5.91
CA MET A 5 -8.42 -15.46 4.48
C MET A 5 -8.74 -16.82 3.85
N GLU A 6 -7.97 -17.85 4.18
CA GLU A 6 -8.21 -19.22 3.70
C GLU A 6 -9.58 -19.74 4.12
N SER A 7 -9.94 -19.55 5.40
CA SER A 7 -11.26 -19.95 5.92
C SER A 7 -12.42 -19.13 5.37
N GLU A 8 -12.19 -17.85 5.03
CA GLU A 8 -13.24 -16.95 4.52
C GLU A 8 -13.49 -17.12 3.01
N LEU A 9 -12.42 -17.32 2.23
CA LEU A 9 -12.51 -17.35 0.76
C LEU A 9 -12.68 -18.76 0.21
N ASN A 10 -12.14 -19.79 0.84
CA ASN A 10 -12.25 -21.21 0.49
C ASN A 10 -12.30 -21.48 -1.02
N ASP A 11 -11.29 -21.01 -1.76
CA ASP A 11 -11.22 -21.07 -3.22
C ASP A 11 -9.93 -21.81 -3.64
N ASP A 12 -10.07 -22.93 -4.36
CA ASP A 12 -8.97 -23.80 -4.78
C ASP A 12 -7.94 -23.10 -5.70
N ARG A 13 -8.29 -21.95 -6.27
CA ARG A 13 -7.39 -21.11 -7.06
C ARG A 13 -6.39 -20.34 -6.20
N LEU A 14 -6.60 -20.27 -4.89
CA LEU A 14 -5.77 -19.50 -3.96
C LEU A 14 -4.67 -20.38 -3.37
N ARG A 15 -3.44 -19.88 -3.44
CA ARG A 15 -2.26 -20.47 -2.80
C ARG A 15 -1.74 -19.52 -1.72
N TYR A 16 -1.72 -19.97 -0.48
CA TYR A 16 -1.22 -19.20 0.67
C TYR A 16 0.23 -19.63 0.99
N LEU A 17 1.18 -18.77 0.65
CA LEU A 17 2.59 -19.04 0.86
C LEU A 17 3.12 -18.18 2.02
N ILE A 18 3.62 -18.83 3.07
CA ILE A 18 4.31 -18.13 4.16
C ILE A 18 5.72 -17.76 3.69
N GLY A 19 6.09 -16.51 3.88
CA GLY A 19 7.40 -15.97 3.52
C GLY A 19 7.58 -14.53 4.01
N ASP A 20 8.78 -14.04 3.83
CA ASP A 20 9.16 -12.65 4.07
C ASP A 20 9.79 -12.11 2.78
N ILE A 21 9.46 -10.87 2.40
CA ILE A 21 10.03 -10.25 1.19
C ILE A 21 11.54 -9.99 1.30
N ARG A 22 12.12 -10.10 2.49
CA ARG A 22 13.55 -10.04 2.72
C ARG A 22 14.28 -11.34 2.34
N ASP A 23 13.54 -12.41 2.10
CA ASP A 23 14.04 -13.72 1.71
C ASP A 23 13.88 -13.91 0.20
N LEU A 24 14.92 -13.55 -0.57
CA LEU A 24 14.90 -13.66 -2.03
C LEU A 24 14.69 -15.10 -2.51
N PRO A 25 15.38 -16.14 -1.99
CA PRO A 25 15.14 -17.52 -2.41
C PRO A 25 13.69 -17.95 -2.21
N ARG A 26 13.04 -17.49 -1.13
CA ARG A 26 11.62 -17.77 -0.88
C ARG A 26 10.71 -17.04 -1.86
N LEU A 27 11.04 -15.79 -2.23
CA LEU A 27 10.28 -15.03 -3.22
C LEU A 27 10.35 -15.67 -4.61
N ILE A 28 11.53 -16.10 -5.06
CA ILE A 28 11.69 -16.79 -6.35
C ILE A 28 10.72 -17.98 -6.43
N LYS A 29 10.72 -18.85 -5.41
CA LYS A 29 9.79 -19.99 -5.36
C LYS A 29 8.31 -19.60 -5.29
N ALA A 30 8.01 -18.45 -4.71
CA ALA A 30 6.62 -17.97 -4.58
C ALA A 30 6.09 -17.35 -5.87
N ILE A 31 6.99 -16.86 -6.73
CA ILE A 31 6.70 -16.18 -8.00
C ILE A 31 6.86 -17.10 -9.21
N GLU A 32 7.34 -18.33 -9.02
CA GLU A 32 7.46 -19.32 -10.08
C GLU A 32 6.13 -19.48 -10.85
N ASP A 33 6.19 -19.35 -12.19
CA ASP A 33 5.05 -19.41 -13.11
C ASP A 33 3.95 -18.33 -12.85
N ILE A 34 4.34 -17.18 -12.32
CA ILE A 34 3.42 -16.05 -12.09
C ILE A 34 3.59 -14.97 -13.16
N ASP A 35 2.49 -14.57 -13.79
CA ASP A 35 2.47 -13.52 -14.82
C ASP A 35 2.44 -12.11 -14.23
N ILE A 36 1.73 -11.91 -13.11
CA ILE A 36 1.49 -10.58 -12.54
C ILE A 36 1.79 -10.57 -11.05
N VAL A 37 2.58 -9.58 -10.61
CA VAL A 37 2.91 -9.36 -9.20
C VAL A 37 2.38 -8.02 -8.70
N PHE A 38 1.57 -8.04 -7.64
CA PHE A 38 1.15 -6.85 -6.90
C PHE A 38 1.94 -6.77 -5.58
N HIS A 39 2.94 -5.92 -5.52
CA HIS A 39 3.76 -5.72 -4.33
C HIS A 39 3.13 -4.70 -3.38
N ALA A 40 2.43 -5.19 -2.34
CA ALA A 40 1.80 -4.36 -1.31
C ALA A 40 2.45 -4.51 0.08
N ALA A 41 3.47 -5.36 0.22
CA ALA A 41 4.14 -5.59 1.50
C ALA A 41 5.00 -4.38 1.89
N ALA A 42 4.77 -3.84 3.10
CA ALA A 42 5.57 -2.76 3.66
C ALA A 42 5.31 -2.58 5.16
N LEU A 43 6.28 -2.05 5.88
CA LEU A 43 6.08 -1.45 7.20
C LEU A 43 5.53 -0.04 7.01
N LYS A 44 4.34 0.26 7.58
CA LYS A 44 3.63 1.54 7.37
C LYS A 44 3.37 2.35 8.64
N HIS A 45 3.56 1.78 9.81
CA HIS A 45 3.23 2.44 11.08
C HIS A 45 4.30 3.46 11.45
N VAL A 46 4.03 4.74 11.19
CA VAL A 46 5.03 5.82 11.26
C VAL A 46 5.82 5.84 12.58
N PRO A 47 5.21 5.86 13.79
CA PRO A 47 5.98 5.88 15.04
C PRO A 47 6.91 4.67 15.21
N VAL A 48 6.49 3.48 14.78
CA VAL A 48 7.31 2.26 14.85
C VAL A 48 8.48 2.32 13.85
N VAL A 49 8.22 2.85 12.67
CA VAL A 49 9.22 2.99 11.60
C VAL A 49 10.26 4.06 11.96
N GLU A 50 9.84 5.17 12.58
CA GLU A 50 10.77 6.20 13.07
C GLU A 50 11.70 5.64 14.17
N TYR A 51 11.18 4.79 15.03
CA TYR A 51 11.97 4.14 16.07
C TYR A 51 12.89 3.04 15.52
N ASN A 52 12.50 2.38 14.41
CA ASN A 52 13.23 1.27 13.79
C ASN A 52 13.52 1.55 12.30
N PRO A 53 14.29 2.60 11.95
CA PRO A 53 14.46 3.02 10.57
C PRO A 53 15.14 1.96 9.70
N PHE A 54 16.11 1.23 10.23
CA PHE A 54 16.83 0.21 9.47
C PHE A 54 15.94 -1.00 9.13
N GLU A 55 15.03 -1.41 10.02
CA GLU A 55 14.06 -2.47 9.71
C GLU A 55 13.08 -2.02 8.61
N SER A 56 12.74 -0.73 8.56
CA SER A 56 11.95 -0.17 7.46
C SER A 56 12.73 -0.18 6.13
N ILE A 57 14.01 0.13 6.15
CA ILE A 57 14.87 0.03 4.97
C ILE A 57 14.96 -1.41 4.49
N LYS A 58 15.22 -2.37 5.38
CA LYS A 58 15.28 -3.79 5.02
C LYS A 58 14.00 -4.29 4.38
N THR A 59 12.84 -3.90 4.92
CA THR A 59 11.55 -4.36 4.41
C THR A 59 11.11 -3.56 3.19
N ASN A 60 11.03 -2.23 3.32
CA ASN A 60 10.41 -1.40 2.28
C ASN A 60 11.34 -1.14 1.09
N VAL A 61 12.66 -1.17 1.29
CA VAL A 61 13.63 -0.88 0.22
C VAL A 61 14.30 -2.16 -0.27
N LEU A 62 15.06 -2.86 0.60
CA LEU A 62 15.76 -4.08 0.19
C LEU A 62 14.79 -5.22 -0.15
N GLY A 63 13.70 -5.36 0.63
CA GLY A 63 12.63 -6.30 0.30
C GLY A 63 11.97 -6.02 -1.05
N SER A 64 11.78 -4.74 -1.40
CA SER A 64 11.27 -4.38 -2.73
C SER A 64 12.27 -4.66 -3.84
N GLN A 65 13.57 -4.49 -3.60
CA GLN A 65 14.60 -4.93 -4.54
C GLN A 65 14.55 -6.44 -4.76
N ASN A 66 14.41 -7.23 -3.68
CA ASN A 66 14.24 -8.67 -3.80
C ASN A 66 13.01 -9.07 -4.64
N VAL A 67 11.89 -8.32 -4.52
CA VAL A 67 10.71 -8.55 -5.36
C VAL A 67 11.03 -8.28 -6.83
N ILE A 68 11.76 -7.21 -7.14
CA ILE A 68 12.21 -6.90 -8.50
C ILE A 68 13.10 -8.01 -9.04
N ASP A 69 14.10 -8.44 -8.26
CA ASP A 69 15.06 -9.48 -8.65
C ASP A 69 14.34 -10.82 -8.90
N ALA A 70 13.39 -11.19 -8.04
CA ALA A 70 12.57 -12.38 -8.22
C ALA A 70 11.67 -12.29 -9.47
N CYS A 71 11.06 -11.14 -9.75
CA CYS A 71 10.27 -10.92 -10.96
C CYS A 71 11.12 -11.01 -12.23
N LEU A 72 12.34 -10.49 -12.21
CA LEU A 72 13.28 -10.61 -13.33
C LEU A 72 13.77 -12.06 -13.51
N HIS A 73 14.02 -12.77 -12.42
CA HIS A 73 14.45 -14.17 -12.45
C HIS A 73 13.38 -15.08 -13.10
N GLU A 74 12.11 -14.88 -12.72
CA GLU A 74 10.98 -15.67 -13.19
C GLU A 74 10.32 -15.13 -14.47
N ASN A 75 10.86 -14.03 -15.06
CA ASN A 75 10.32 -13.37 -16.25
C ASN A 75 8.84 -12.99 -16.12
N VAL A 76 8.43 -12.48 -14.96
CA VAL A 76 7.09 -11.95 -14.70
C VAL A 76 6.72 -10.90 -15.76
N GLU A 77 5.51 -10.95 -16.31
CA GLU A 77 5.10 -9.99 -17.34
C GLU A 77 4.98 -8.57 -16.78
N THR A 78 4.33 -8.45 -15.62
CA THR A 78 4.07 -7.13 -15.00
C THR A 78 4.20 -7.17 -13.49
N ALA A 79 4.95 -6.24 -12.93
CA ALA A 79 5.05 -6.04 -11.49
C ALA A 79 4.65 -4.60 -11.11
N ILE A 80 3.74 -4.47 -10.16
CA ILE A 80 3.21 -3.18 -9.70
C ILE A 80 3.47 -3.02 -8.22
N CYS A 81 4.14 -1.95 -7.80
CA CYS A 81 4.26 -1.61 -6.39
C CYS A 81 3.19 -0.63 -5.92
N VAL A 82 2.62 -0.94 -4.77
CA VAL A 82 1.62 -0.09 -4.10
C VAL A 82 2.33 0.97 -3.27
N GLY A 83 2.36 2.20 -3.79
CA GLY A 83 2.93 3.39 -3.17
C GLY A 83 1.95 4.15 -2.28
N THR A 84 2.29 5.40 -1.99
CA THR A 84 1.53 6.29 -1.11
C THR A 84 1.77 7.75 -1.46
N ASP A 85 0.80 8.62 -1.16
CA ASP A 85 0.93 10.08 -1.22
C ASP A 85 2.09 10.62 -0.34
N LYS A 86 2.45 9.90 0.72
CA LYS A 86 3.55 10.26 1.65
C LYS A 86 4.95 10.09 1.05
N ALA A 87 5.06 9.48 -0.13
CA ALA A 87 6.29 9.43 -0.91
C ALA A 87 6.58 10.77 -1.63
N VAL A 88 5.62 11.68 -1.69
CA VAL A 88 5.80 13.02 -2.26
C VAL A 88 6.39 13.95 -1.20
N SER A 89 7.60 14.45 -1.42
CA SER A 89 8.31 15.29 -0.43
C SER A 89 8.26 14.70 0.98
N PRO A 90 8.86 13.52 1.21
CA PRO A 90 8.66 12.77 2.44
C PRO A 90 9.21 13.52 3.66
N LEU A 91 8.39 13.65 4.69
CA LEU A 91 8.73 14.30 5.97
C LEU A 91 9.14 13.30 7.06
N ASN A 92 9.11 12.00 6.76
CA ASN A 92 9.39 10.93 7.72
C ASN A 92 10.00 9.70 7.03
N THR A 93 10.57 8.81 7.84
CA THR A 93 11.23 7.58 7.38
C THR A 93 10.31 6.69 6.54
N TYR A 94 9.03 6.57 6.91
CA TYR A 94 8.06 5.81 6.13
C TYR A 94 7.92 6.37 4.71
N GLY A 95 7.68 7.67 4.58
CA GLY A 95 7.58 8.33 3.27
C GLY A 95 8.87 8.19 2.46
N ALA A 96 10.03 8.37 3.08
CA ALA A 96 11.34 8.23 2.44
C ALA A 96 11.56 6.79 1.91
N THR A 97 11.29 5.76 2.71
CA THR A 97 11.43 4.37 2.26
C THR A 97 10.45 3.99 1.16
N LYS A 98 9.23 4.55 1.18
CA LYS A 98 8.24 4.35 0.10
C LYS A 98 8.62 5.07 -1.18
N LEU A 99 9.27 6.24 -1.09
CA LEU A 99 9.83 6.91 -2.27
C LEU A 99 10.96 6.07 -2.88
N LEU A 100 11.87 5.53 -2.06
CA LEU A 100 12.95 4.66 -2.56
C LEU A 100 12.38 3.40 -3.22
N MET A 101 11.41 2.72 -2.59
CA MET A 101 10.70 1.58 -3.19
C MET A 101 10.15 1.93 -4.58
N GLU A 102 9.44 3.05 -4.69
CA GLU A 102 8.88 3.52 -5.96
C GLU A 102 9.97 3.75 -7.01
N LYS A 103 11.06 4.43 -6.62
CA LYS A 103 12.19 4.68 -7.53
C LYS A 103 12.82 3.38 -8.03
N LEU A 104 13.04 2.40 -7.16
CA LEU A 104 13.55 1.08 -7.55
C LEU A 104 12.65 0.44 -8.60
N PHE A 105 11.34 0.41 -8.39
CA PHE A 105 10.39 -0.17 -9.33
C PHE A 105 10.40 0.53 -10.68
N VAL A 106 10.20 1.85 -10.73
CA VAL A 106 10.08 2.56 -12.02
C VAL A 106 11.38 2.62 -12.82
N THR A 107 12.53 2.41 -12.18
CA THR A 107 13.82 2.40 -12.86
C THR A 107 14.35 0.99 -13.15
N ALA A 108 13.70 -0.06 -12.65
CA ALA A 108 14.17 -1.44 -12.76
C ALA A 108 14.42 -1.86 -14.23
N GLY A 109 13.59 -1.42 -15.16
CA GLY A 109 13.76 -1.69 -16.59
C GLY A 109 14.94 -0.99 -17.25
N ASN A 110 15.49 0.09 -16.64
CA ASN A 110 16.51 0.93 -17.30
C ASN A 110 17.88 0.28 -17.38
N TYR A 111 18.17 -0.69 -16.51
CA TYR A 111 19.47 -1.36 -16.42
C TYR A 111 19.39 -2.87 -16.68
N THR A 112 18.26 -3.34 -17.15
CA THR A 112 18.09 -4.75 -17.59
C THR A 112 18.25 -4.86 -19.10
N ASN A 113 18.71 -6.01 -19.57
CA ASN A 113 18.74 -6.28 -21.01
C ASN A 113 17.30 -6.50 -21.53
N PRO A 114 16.76 -5.61 -22.40
CA PRO A 114 15.38 -5.69 -22.87
C PRO A 114 15.08 -6.91 -23.75
N GLU A 115 16.11 -7.57 -24.28
CA GLU A 115 15.95 -8.83 -25.03
C GLU A 115 15.70 -10.03 -24.10
N LYS A 116 16.24 -9.95 -22.87
CA LYS A 116 16.12 -11.02 -21.87
C LYS A 116 14.98 -10.80 -20.88
N HIS A 117 14.74 -9.56 -20.51
CA HIS A 117 13.79 -9.19 -19.46
C HIS A 117 12.75 -8.21 -20.02
N LYS A 118 11.53 -8.69 -20.15
CA LYS A 118 10.39 -7.90 -20.68
C LYS A 118 9.43 -7.43 -19.57
N THR A 119 9.79 -7.67 -18.31
CA THR A 119 8.96 -7.31 -17.16
C THR A 119 8.66 -5.80 -17.13
N LYS A 120 7.39 -5.44 -17.10
CA LYS A 120 6.93 -4.07 -16.95
C LYS A 120 6.83 -3.73 -15.48
N PHE A 121 7.66 -2.81 -15.01
CA PHE A 121 7.62 -2.34 -13.62
C PHE A 121 6.92 -0.99 -13.55
N THR A 122 5.86 -0.90 -12.75
CA THR A 122 5.12 0.36 -12.53
C THR A 122 4.87 0.59 -11.04
N ALA A 123 4.61 1.83 -10.68
CA ALA A 123 4.22 2.20 -9.33
C ALA A 123 2.88 2.92 -9.33
N ILE A 124 2.16 2.81 -8.22
CA ILE A 124 0.93 3.57 -7.99
C ILE A 124 1.05 4.37 -6.70
N ARG A 125 0.46 5.56 -6.68
CA ARG A 125 0.31 6.37 -5.47
C ARG A 125 -1.16 6.63 -5.22
N TYR A 126 -1.63 6.43 -4.01
CA TYR A 126 -2.93 6.92 -3.57
C TYR A 126 -2.87 7.37 -2.11
N GLY A 127 -3.89 8.10 -1.69
CA GLY A 127 -4.02 8.63 -0.34
C GLY A 127 -4.40 7.55 0.69
N ASN A 128 -5.06 7.97 1.75
CA ASN A 128 -5.48 7.06 2.81
C ASN A 128 -6.66 6.20 2.35
N VAL A 129 -6.57 4.88 2.49
CA VAL A 129 -7.72 3.99 2.30
C VAL A 129 -8.65 4.14 3.49
N LEU A 130 -9.91 4.48 3.22
CA LEU A 130 -10.95 4.66 4.24
C LEU A 130 -11.10 3.42 5.12
N ALA A 131 -11.26 3.65 6.42
CA ALA A 131 -11.43 2.60 7.43
C ALA A 131 -10.31 1.54 7.49
N SER A 132 -9.14 1.80 6.86
CA SER A 132 -7.99 0.90 6.98
C SER A 132 -7.47 0.82 8.41
N SER A 133 -6.87 -0.31 8.78
CA SER A 133 -6.28 -0.52 10.11
C SER A 133 -5.32 0.61 10.51
N GLY A 134 -5.51 1.16 11.71
CA GLY A 134 -4.73 2.28 12.25
C GLY A 134 -5.04 3.65 11.63
N SER A 135 -6.12 3.77 10.83
CA SER A 135 -6.57 5.05 10.28
C SER A 135 -7.46 5.83 11.26
N VAL A 136 -7.72 7.10 10.94
CA VAL A 136 -8.45 8.03 11.81
C VAL A 136 -9.91 7.59 12.09
N ILE A 137 -10.59 6.96 11.15
CA ILE A 137 -12.00 6.53 11.33
C ILE A 137 -12.11 5.47 12.42
N PRO A 138 -11.39 4.31 12.38
CA PRO A 138 -11.39 3.36 13.49
C PRO A 138 -10.95 3.97 14.82
N HIS A 139 -10.02 4.92 14.80
CA HIS A 139 -9.59 5.63 16.00
C HIS A 139 -10.73 6.44 16.62
N PHE A 140 -11.47 7.24 15.81
CA PHE A 140 -12.62 8.00 16.29
C PHE A 140 -13.74 7.10 16.81
N LEU A 141 -14.05 6.00 16.09
CA LEU A 141 -15.06 5.05 16.54
C LEU A 141 -14.69 4.40 17.88
N ASN A 142 -13.43 4.08 18.10
CA ASN A 142 -12.97 3.56 19.38
C ASN A 142 -13.08 4.62 20.50
N GLN A 143 -12.71 5.89 20.22
CA GLN A 143 -12.89 6.96 21.19
C GLN A 143 -14.37 7.15 21.57
N ILE A 144 -15.30 7.04 20.61
CA ILE A 144 -16.75 7.11 20.86
C ILE A 144 -17.19 5.95 21.75
N LYS A 145 -16.80 4.70 21.41
CA LYS A 145 -17.14 3.52 22.20
C LYS A 145 -16.64 3.62 23.66
N GLU A 146 -15.51 4.27 23.87
CA GLU A 146 -14.93 4.50 25.19
C GLU A 146 -15.43 5.79 25.87
N ASN A 147 -16.46 6.46 25.32
CA ASN A 147 -16.97 7.76 25.79
C ASN A 147 -15.89 8.84 25.92
N LYS A 148 -14.84 8.77 25.09
CA LYS A 148 -13.74 9.74 25.07
C LYS A 148 -14.04 10.87 24.08
N LYS A 149 -13.49 12.04 24.36
CA LYS A 149 -13.56 13.18 23.43
C LYS A 149 -12.77 12.87 22.16
N LEU A 150 -13.35 13.13 20.98
CA LEU A 150 -12.65 12.99 19.70
C LEU A 150 -11.52 14.02 19.61
N THR A 151 -10.30 13.54 19.51
CA THR A 151 -9.09 14.37 19.44
C THR A 151 -8.66 14.58 17.99
N ILE A 152 -8.32 15.81 17.63
CA ILE A 152 -7.70 16.18 16.36
C ILE A 152 -6.43 16.94 16.69
N THR A 153 -5.32 16.54 16.09
CA THR A 153 -4.01 17.20 16.29
C THR A 153 -4.01 18.59 15.69
N ASP A 154 -4.52 18.73 14.46
CA ASP A 154 -4.64 19.98 13.73
C ASP A 154 -5.95 19.99 12.93
N PRO A 155 -6.91 20.90 13.22
CA PRO A 155 -8.20 20.98 12.54
C PRO A 155 -8.11 21.46 11.09
N THR A 156 -7.02 22.12 10.71
CA THR A 156 -6.80 22.63 9.34
C THR A 156 -6.24 21.57 8.39
N MET A 157 -5.75 20.46 8.96
CA MET A 157 -5.13 19.37 8.23
C MET A 157 -6.09 18.75 7.20
N THR A 158 -5.62 18.64 5.96
CA THR A 158 -6.35 18.00 4.87
C THR A 158 -5.86 16.58 4.59
N ARG A 159 -6.71 15.75 4.00
CA ARG A 159 -6.40 14.38 3.59
C ARG A 159 -7.02 14.07 2.24
N PHE A 160 -6.36 13.17 1.52
CA PHE A 160 -6.92 12.51 0.34
C PHE A 160 -7.34 11.09 0.73
N ASN A 161 -8.59 10.75 0.51
CA ASN A 161 -9.08 9.41 0.79
C ASN A 161 -9.55 8.72 -0.47
N ILE A 162 -9.42 7.39 -0.43
CA ILE A 162 -9.92 6.47 -1.44
C ILE A 162 -10.63 5.32 -0.72
N THR A 163 -11.73 4.81 -1.26
CA THR A 163 -12.35 3.59 -0.75
C THR A 163 -11.54 2.36 -1.18
N MET A 164 -11.73 1.22 -0.52
CA MET A 164 -11.05 -0.03 -0.91
C MET A 164 -11.39 -0.40 -2.36
N ASN A 165 -12.66 -0.35 -2.74
CA ASN A 165 -13.08 -0.69 -4.12
C ASN A 165 -12.46 0.26 -5.15
N GLN A 166 -12.45 1.57 -4.89
CA GLN A 166 -11.78 2.54 -5.77
C GLN A 166 -10.27 2.29 -5.87
N ALA A 167 -9.62 1.88 -4.78
CA ALA A 167 -8.20 1.54 -4.80
C ALA A 167 -7.93 0.29 -5.64
N LEU A 168 -8.75 -0.76 -5.50
CA LEU A 168 -8.65 -1.97 -6.31
C LEU A 168 -8.91 -1.68 -7.80
N ASP A 169 -9.97 -0.95 -8.12
CA ASP A 169 -10.25 -0.53 -9.50
C ASP A 169 -9.09 0.28 -10.09
N PHE A 170 -8.48 1.16 -9.29
CA PHE A 170 -7.35 1.96 -9.73
C PHE A 170 -6.10 1.09 -9.99
N ILE A 171 -5.83 0.11 -9.14
CA ILE A 171 -4.73 -0.85 -9.34
C ILE A 171 -4.92 -1.62 -10.66
N ILE A 172 -6.11 -2.17 -10.88
CA ILE A 172 -6.42 -2.95 -12.11
C ILE A 172 -6.32 -2.07 -13.37
N ARG A 173 -6.85 -0.84 -13.34
CA ARG A 173 -6.71 0.10 -14.46
C ARG A 173 -5.26 0.50 -14.72
N SER A 174 -4.45 0.65 -13.67
CA SER A 174 -3.03 0.95 -13.81
C SER A 174 -2.27 -0.22 -14.42
N TYR A 175 -2.60 -1.46 -14.03
CA TYR A 175 -2.08 -2.67 -14.67
C TYR A 175 -2.38 -2.69 -16.18
N GLN A 176 -3.65 -2.46 -16.56
CA GLN A 176 -4.09 -2.50 -17.98
C GLN A 176 -3.42 -1.43 -18.84
N LYS A 177 -3.02 -0.30 -18.26
CA LYS A 177 -2.44 0.85 -18.98
C LYS A 177 -0.93 0.94 -18.90
N GLY A 178 -0.31 0.24 -17.94
CA GLY A 178 1.13 0.31 -17.68
C GLY A 178 1.96 -0.23 -18.84
N LYS A 179 2.99 0.53 -19.20
CA LYS A 179 3.98 0.17 -20.22
C LYS A 179 5.35 -0.12 -19.61
N GLY A 180 5.53 0.22 -18.34
CA GLY A 180 6.77 0.15 -17.56
C GLY A 180 7.40 1.53 -17.36
N GLY A 181 7.84 1.82 -16.13
CA GLY A 181 8.47 3.08 -15.74
C GLY A 181 7.53 4.19 -15.28
N GLU A 182 6.20 3.95 -15.27
CA GLU A 182 5.24 4.98 -14.87
C GLU A 182 4.94 4.95 -13.36
N VAL A 183 4.55 6.13 -12.85
CA VAL A 183 3.88 6.30 -11.56
C VAL A 183 2.46 6.77 -11.80
N PHE A 184 1.47 5.90 -11.52
CA PHE A 184 0.06 6.24 -11.63
C PHE A 184 -0.44 6.92 -10.36
N VAL A 185 -1.15 8.05 -10.52
CA VAL A 185 -1.71 8.82 -9.41
C VAL A 185 -3.17 9.12 -9.67
N PRO A 186 -4.13 8.69 -8.82
CA PRO A 186 -5.53 9.02 -9.00
C PRO A 186 -5.80 10.47 -8.60
N LYS A 187 -6.68 11.14 -9.32
CA LYS A 187 -7.19 12.45 -8.91
C LYS A 187 -8.22 12.27 -7.80
N LEU A 188 -7.83 12.55 -6.56
CA LEU A 188 -8.68 12.44 -5.38
C LEU A 188 -9.09 13.81 -4.87
N LYS A 189 -10.31 13.91 -4.29
CA LYS A 189 -10.76 15.10 -3.59
C LYS A 189 -10.13 15.19 -2.21
N ALA A 190 -9.67 16.38 -1.83
CA ALA A 190 -9.22 16.67 -0.48
C ALA A 190 -10.40 17.05 0.42
N TYR A 191 -10.31 16.72 1.71
CA TYR A 191 -11.24 17.19 2.74
C TYR A 191 -10.47 17.56 4.01
N ARG A 192 -11.07 18.40 4.86
CA ARG A 192 -10.49 18.76 6.15
C ARG A 192 -10.81 17.68 7.19
N LEU A 193 -9.87 17.37 8.06
CA LEU A 193 -10.07 16.39 9.13
C LEU A 193 -11.20 16.80 10.10
N LYS A 194 -11.39 18.11 10.31
CA LYS A 194 -12.51 18.66 11.07
C LYS A 194 -13.87 18.27 10.49
N ASP A 195 -14.00 18.30 9.16
CA ASP A 195 -15.27 17.97 8.49
C ASP A 195 -15.60 16.48 8.65
N LEU A 196 -14.60 15.60 8.51
CA LEU A 196 -14.76 14.18 8.79
C LEU A 196 -15.23 13.91 10.23
N LYS A 197 -14.63 14.60 11.22
CA LYS A 197 -15.04 14.46 12.61
C LYS A 197 -16.51 14.84 12.81
N ASN A 198 -16.95 15.96 12.23
CA ASN A 198 -18.33 16.41 12.35
C ASN A 198 -19.31 15.39 11.74
N VAL A 199 -19.03 14.90 10.54
CA VAL A 199 -19.83 13.86 9.89
C VAL A 199 -19.93 12.58 10.74
N ILE A 200 -18.85 12.13 11.34
CA ILE A 200 -18.88 10.95 12.21
C ILE A 200 -19.75 11.18 13.44
N ILE A 201 -19.65 12.36 14.07
CA ILE A 201 -20.50 12.72 15.23
C ILE A 201 -21.98 12.72 14.85
N ASP A 202 -22.32 13.30 13.69
CA ASP A 202 -23.71 13.38 13.23
C ASP A 202 -24.28 11.99 12.90
N LEU A 203 -23.51 11.14 12.26
CA LEU A 203 -23.90 9.74 11.97
C LEU A 203 -24.20 8.97 13.26
N VAL A 204 -23.29 9.02 14.24
CA VAL A 204 -23.47 8.30 15.51
C VAL A 204 -24.65 8.82 16.32
N LYS A 205 -24.92 10.16 16.30
CA LYS A 205 -26.12 10.71 16.97
C LYS A 205 -27.42 10.21 16.32
N ASN A 206 -27.45 10.12 15.01
CA ASN A 206 -28.63 9.63 14.28
C ASN A 206 -28.90 8.14 14.53
N ASP A 207 -27.83 7.32 14.64
CA ASP A 207 -27.96 5.89 14.96
C ASP A 207 -28.47 5.63 16.40
N ILE A 208 -28.24 6.57 17.33
CA ILE A 208 -28.74 6.46 18.73
C ILE A 208 -30.22 6.89 18.83
N GLN A 209 -30.73 7.65 17.85
CA GLN A 209 -32.11 8.15 17.84
C GLN A 209 -33.05 7.27 16.98
N SER A 210 -32.54 6.28 16.25
CA SER A 210 -33.28 5.29 15.48
C SER A 210 -33.40 3.97 16.23
#